data_fd31ac481c08506c3827ab1e7e842f19
#
_entry.id   fd31ac481c08506c3827ab1e7e842f19
#
_cell.length_a   1.000
_cell.length_b   1.000
_cell.length_c   1.000
_cell.angle_alpha   90.00
_cell.angle_beta   90.00
_cell.angle_gamma   90.00
#
_symmetry.space_group_name_H-M   'P 1'
#
loop_
_entity.id
_entity.type
_entity.pdbx_description
1 polymer ?
#
loop_
_entity_poly.entity_id
_entity_poly.type
_entity_poly.pdbx_seq_one_letter_code
_entity_poly.pdbx_strand_id
1 'polypeptide(L)' 'MKEETAHLQALKAKHAALDEEIAKEMARPLPDETTISNLKRQKLKIKEEIESEAESAS' A
#
# COMPACT_ATOMS: atom_id res chain seq x y z
N MET A 1 -9.47 -23.71 -2.59
CA MET A 1 -9.38 -22.36 -2.08
C MET A 1 -7.94 -21.96 -1.93
N LYS A 2 -7.59 -20.80 -2.44
CA LYS A 2 -6.23 -20.31 -2.32
C LYS A 2 -5.98 -19.69 -0.97
N GLU A 3 -4.85 -20.04 -0.39
CA GLU A 3 -4.45 -19.42 0.85
C GLU A 3 -3.42 -18.34 0.55
N GLU A 4 -3.58 -17.22 1.23
CA GLU A 4 -2.61 -16.15 1.10
C GLU A 4 -1.37 -16.50 1.89
N THR A 5 -0.21 -16.26 1.28
CA THR A 5 1.04 -16.44 2.00
C THR A 5 1.19 -15.35 3.05
N ALA A 6 2.03 -15.62 4.05
CA ALA A 6 2.31 -14.60 5.06
C ALA A 6 2.89 -13.34 4.41
N HIS A 7 3.70 -13.52 3.38
CA HIS A 7 4.27 -12.39 2.66
C HIS A 7 3.20 -11.55 1.99
N LEU A 8 2.24 -12.19 1.35
CA LEU A 8 1.15 -11.48 0.68
C LEU A 8 0.29 -10.74 1.69
N GLN A 9 0.00 -11.38 2.82
CA GLN A 9 -0.77 -10.72 3.87
C GLN A 9 -0.04 -9.50 4.41
N ALA A 10 1.28 -9.59 4.57
CA ALA A 10 2.07 -8.47 5.04
C ALA A 10 2.03 -7.31 4.04
N LEU A 11 2.09 -7.62 2.75
CA LEU A 11 2.00 -6.59 1.71
C LEU A 11 0.64 -5.90 1.74
N LYS A 12 -0.43 -6.67 1.89
CA LYS A 12 -1.76 -6.10 1.97
C LYS A 12 -1.93 -5.21 3.18
N ALA A 13 -1.35 -5.61 4.32
CA ALA A 13 -1.40 -4.80 5.53
C ALA A 13 -0.64 -3.48 5.32
N LYS A 14 0.51 -3.53 4.66
CA LYS A 14 1.26 -2.32 4.35
C LYS A 14 0.48 -1.40 3.43
N HIS A 15 -0.19 -1.97 2.44
CA HIS A 15 -0.99 -1.19 1.50
C HIS A 15 -2.09 -0.44 2.27
N ALA A 16 -2.77 -1.13 3.17
CA ALA A 16 -3.82 -0.51 3.96
C ALA A 16 -3.27 0.58 4.88
N ALA A 17 -2.09 0.35 5.47
CA ALA A 17 -1.47 1.34 6.33
C ALA A 17 -1.10 2.60 5.55
N LEU A 18 -0.60 2.42 4.33
CA LEU A 18 -0.26 3.57 3.48
C LEU A 18 -1.50 4.37 3.10
N ASP A 19 -2.61 3.68 2.83
CA ASP A 19 -3.88 4.36 2.56
C ASP A 19 -4.27 5.25 3.75
N GLU A 20 -4.15 4.72 4.95
CA GLU A 20 -4.50 5.49 6.15
C GLU A 20 -3.56 6.69 6.33
N GLU A 21 -2.28 6.49 6.09
CA GLU A 21 -1.32 7.58 6.21
C GLU A 21 -1.60 8.68 5.20
N ILE A 22 -1.94 8.30 3.97
CA ILE A 22 -2.29 9.27 2.94
C ILE A 22 -3.53 10.06 3.37
N ALA A 23 -4.55 9.36 3.87
CA ALA A 23 -5.77 10.02 4.31
C ALA A 23 -5.51 10.98 5.45
N LYS A 24 -4.67 10.59 6.41
CA LYS A 24 -4.32 11.46 7.52
C LYS A 24 -3.58 12.70 7.06
N GLU A 25 -2.63 12.52 6.14
CA GLU A 25 -1.87 13.65 5.64
C GLU A 25 -2.76 14.61 4.87
N MET A 26 -3.68 14.08 4.06
CA MET A 26 -4.59 14.93 3.29
C MET A 26 -5.58 15.66 4.18
N ALA A 27 -5.86 15.14 5.37
CA ALA A 27 -6.79 15.76 6.31
C ALA A 27 -6.16 16.87 7.13
N ARG A 28 -4.85 17.05 7.05
CA ARG A 28 -4.17 18.10 7.81
C ARG A 28 -4.52 19.47 7.24
N PRO A 29 -4.51 20.51 8.09
CA PRO A 29 -4.81 21.88 7.60
C PRO A 29 -3.87 22.32 6.48
N LEU A 30 -2.60 21.90 6.55
CA LEU A 30 -1.62 22.18 5.49
C LEU A 30 -0.97 20.88 5.07
N PRO A 31 -1.61 20.14 4.15
CA PRO A 31 -1.05 18.88 3.70
C PRO A 31 0.30 19.09 3.01
N ASP A 32 1.23 18.19 3.32
CA ASP A 32 2.54 18.22 2.69
C ASP A 32 2.49 17.39 1.40
N GLU A 33 2.49 18.07 0.28
CA GLU A 33 2.37 17.40 -1.02
C GLU A 33 3.53 16.45 -1.30
N THR A 34 4.71 16.80 -0.84
CA THR A 34 5.87 15.93 -1.02
C THR A 34 5.67 14.61 -0.26
N THR A 35 5.20 14.70 0.98
CA THR A 35 4.92 13.51 1.77
C THR A 35 3.83 12.67 1.12
N ILE A 36 2.75 13.33 0.67
CA ILE A 36 1.65 12.62 0.01
C ILE A 36 2.14 11.92 -1.25
N SER A 37 2.94 12.60 -2.05
CA SER A 37 3.48 12.04 -3.27
C SER A 37 4.35 10.81 -2.98
N ASN A 38 5.19 10.90 -1.95
CA ASN A 38 6.05 9.78 -1.57
C ASN A 38 5.22 8.59 -1.08
N LEU A 39 4.18 8.86 -0.29
CA LEU A 39 3.31 7.81 0.20
C LEU A 39 2.57 7.12 -0.94
N LYS A 40 2.08 7.91 -1.89
CA LYS A 40 1.39 7.35 -3.05
C LYS A 40 2.32 6.49 -3.90
N ARG A 41 3.56 6.91 -4.01
CA ARG A 41 4.56 6.15 -4.75
C ARG A 41 4.85 4.81 -4.07
N GLN A 42 4.98 4.84 -2.75
CA GLN A 42 5.18 3.62 -1.98
C GLN A 42 3.97 2.69 -2.10
N LYS A 43 2.77 3.27 -2.06
CA LYS A 43 1.54 2.51 -2.19
C LYS A 43 1.49 1.81 -3.54
N LEU A 44 1.83 2.53 -4.60
CA LEU A 44 1.83 1.95 -5.94
C LEU A 44 2.81 0.79 -6.03
N LYS A 45 3.99 0.96 -5.46
CA LYS A 45 4.99 -0.09 -5.48
C LYS A 45 4.49 -1.33 -4.73
N ILE A 46 3.88 -1.13 -3.57
CA ILE A 46 3.32 -2.24 -2.80
C ILE A 46 2.20 -2.92 -3.58
N LYS A 47 1.36 -2.13 -4.24
CA LYS A 47 0.28 -2.69 -5.05
C LYS A 47 0.83 -3.58 -6.16
N GLU A 48 1.90 -3.15 -6.81
CA GLU A 48 2.53 -3.95 -7.87
C GLU A 48 3.08 -5.25 -7.32
N GLU A 49 3.66 -5.20 -6.12
CA GLU A 49 4.17 -6.40 -5.49
C GLU A 49 3.04 -7.37 -5.14
N ILE A 50 1.92 -6.83 -4.66
CA ILE A 50 0.76 -7.66 -4.36
C ILE A 50 0.26 -8.36 -5.61
N GLU A 51 0.15 -7.63 -6.70
CA GLU A 51 -0.32 -8.20 -7.96
C GLU A 51 0.64 -9.27 -8.48
N SER A 52 1.93 -9.02 -8.35
CA SER A 52 2.94 -9.97 -8.77
C SER A 52 2.86 -11.27 -7.95
N GLU A 53 2.70 -11.11 -6.63
CA GLU A 53 2.59 -12.26 -5.74
C GLU A 53 1.32 -13.05 -6.03
N ALA A 54 0.22 -12.34 -6.28
CA ALA A 54 -1.04 -13.01 -6.56
C ALA A 54 -0.95 -13.82 -7.86
N GLU A 55 -0.28 -13.28 -8.86
CA GLU A 55 -0.09 -13.98 -10.11
C GLU A 55 0.80 -15.21 -9.95
N SER A 56 1.86 -15.06 -9.15
CA SER A 56 2.76 -16.17 -8.91
C SER A 56 2.09 -17.30 -8.16
N ALA A 57 1.10 -16.98 -7.33
CA ALA A 57 0.38 -17.97 -6.54
C ALA A 57 -0.66 -18.71 -7.37
N SER A 58 -0.95 -18.25 -8.57
CA SER A 58 -1.96 -18.90 -9.44
C SER A 58 -1.43 -20.17 -10.14
#